data_f1515df7a4173fa9081ee0086499c52e
#
_entry.id   f1515df7a4173fa9081ee0086499c52e
#
_cell.length_a   1.000
_cell.length_b   1.000
_cell.length_c   1.000
_cell.angle_alpha   90.00
_cell.angle_beta   90.00
_cell.angle_gamma   90.00
#
_symmetry.space_group_name_H-M   'P 1'
#
loop_
_entity.id
_entity.type
_entity.pdbx_description
1 polymer ?
#
loop_
_entity_poly.entity_id
_entity_poly.type
_entity_poly.pdbx_seq_one_letter_code
_entity_poly.pdbx_strand_id
1 'polypeptide(L)'
;MGLYASANHNLIHDHFLKEIGCRSTVRIENHHNFAWEQDGAYIHRKGATPSGVGEIGIIPGSMGTNSYVVAGKGNIHSIQSSSHGAGRVSSRTQAKKNLDRTAFKQLVEANDIVTAGVAADETNQAYKDIERVIQLQVDDGVLTPIFKMIPKIVIMGNANKRGNELDRVVS
;
A
#
# COMPACT_ATOMS: atom_id res chain seq x y z
N MET A 1 -14.30 16.41 4.28
CA MET A 1 -13.79 15.19 3.63
C MET A 1 -12.71 14.54 4.48
N GLY A 2 -11.65 15.24 4.91
CA GLY A 2 -10.56 14.66 5.73
C GLY A 2 -11.03 14.00 7.01
N LEU A 3 -11.83 14.71 7.83
CA LEU A 3 -12.37 14.17 9.07
C LEU A 3 -13.20 12.90 8.89
N TYR A 4 -13.95 12.81 7.78
CA TYR A 4 -14.70 11.59 7.45
C TYR A 4 -13.76 10.43 7.12
N ALA A 5 -12.71 10.68 6.35
CA ALA A 5 -11.73 9.66 5.99
C ALA A 5 -10.99 9.15 7.23
N SER A 6 -10.53 10.05 8.12
CA SER A 6 -9.89 9.67 9.38
C SER A 6 -10.82 8.89 10.30
N ALA A 7 -12.09 9.29 10.42
CA ALA A 7 -13.07 8.55 11.20
C ALA A 7 -13.28 7.13 10.64
N ASN A 8 -13.33 6.99 9.31
CA ASN A 8 -13.45 5.69 8.66
C ASN A 8 -12.21 4.81 8.87
N HIS A 9 -10.99 5.38 8.77
CA HIS A 9 -9.75 4.66 9.08
C HIS A 9 -9.73 4.16 10.52
N ASN A 10 -10.08 5.03 11.48
CA ASN A 10 -10.13 4.66 12.88
C ASN A 10 -11.12 3.51 13.14
N LEU A 11 -12.32 3.58 12.56
CA LEU A 11 -13.32 2.53 12.69
C LEU A 11 -12.83 1.19 12.13
N ILE A 12 -12.18 1.21 10.96
CA ILE A 12 -11.61 0.00 10.34
C ILE A 12 -10.49 -0.57 11.23
N HIS A 13 -9.59 0.27 11.74
CA HIS A 13 -8.52 -0.16 12.65
C HIS A 13 -9.08 -0.77 13.93
N ASP A 14 -10.08 -0.14 14.54
CA ASP A 14 -10.67 -0.62 15.79
C ASP A 14 -11.39 -1.97 15.60
N HIS A 15 -12.14 -2.12 14.50
CA HIS A 15 -12.77 -3.40 14.17
C HIS A 15 -11.73 -4.49 13.93
N PHE A 16 -10.69 -4.21 13.14
CA PHE A 16 -9.63 -5.17 12.86
C PHE A 16 -8.91 -5.61 14.14
N LEU A 17 -8.50 -4.66 14.98
CA LEU A 17 -7.82 -4.95 16.24
C LEU A 17 -8.69 -5.77 17.20
N LYS A 18 -10.00 -5.47 17.24
CA LYS A 18 -10.96 -6.22 18.03
C LYS A 18 -11.05 -7.67 17.56
N GLU A 19 -11.17 -7.91 16.26
CA GLU A 19 -11.29 -9.25 15.68
C GLU A 19 -10.05 -10.11 15.91
N ILE A 20 -8.85 -9.53 15.85
CA ILE A 20 -7.60 -10.25 16.11
C ILE A 20 -7.19 -10.27 17.59
N GLY A 21 -7.97 -9.65 18.47
CA GLY A 21 -7.69 -9.62 19.91
C GLY A 21 -6.42 -8.84 20.31
N CYS A 22 -6.00 -7.87 19.51
CA CYS A 22 -4.76 -7.11 19.71
C CYS A 22 -5.01 -5.65 20.07
N ARG A 23 -3.96 -4.99 20.56
CA ARG A 23 -3.92 -3.53 20.76
C ARG A 23 -2.80 -2.94 19.93
N SER A 24 -3.05 -1.78 19.30
CA SER A 24 -1.99 -1.03 18.61
C SER A 24 -1.21 -0.16 19.59
N THR A 25 0.10 -0.09 19.40
CA THR A 25 0.97 0.86 20.10
C THR A 25 1.17 2.15 19.28
N VAL A 26 1.09 2.03 17.95
CA VAL A 26 1.23 3.16 17.01
C VAL A 26 0.20 2.99 15.90
N ARG A 27 -0.37 4.12 15.46
CA ARG A 27 -1.19 4.19 14.23
C ARG A 27 -0.55 5.18 13.27
N ILE A 28 -0.47 4.79 12.00
CA ILE A 28 0.02 5.63 10.91
C ILE A 28 -1.11 5.75 9.90
N GLU A 29 -1.43 6.99 9.52
CA GLU A 29 -2.49 7.30 8.58
C GLU A 29 -1.97 8.21 7.47
N ASN A 30 -2.20 7.82 6.21
CA ASN A 30 -1.84 8.61 5.04
C ASN A 30 -3.08 8.95 4.22
N HIS A 31 -3.18 10.21 3.81
CA HIS A 31 -4.16 10.67 2.84
C HIS A 31 -3.48 10.89 1.48
N HIS A 32 -3.78 10.07 0.50
CA HIS A 32 -3.18 10.12 -0.85
C HIS A 32 -4.08 10.78 -1.90
N ASN A 33 -5.18 11.36 -1.47
CA ASN A 33 -6.12 12.11 -2.32
C ASN A 33 -6.77 13.22 -1.49
N PHE A 34 -5.99 14.26 -1.21
CA PHE A 34 -6.40 15.34 -0.33
C PHE A 34 -5.67 16.64 -0.70
N ALA A 35 -6.20 17.79 -0.27
CA ALA A 35 -5.55 19.08 -0.40
C ALA A 35 -5.15 19.58 1.00
N TRP A 36 -3.89 19.95 1.15
CA TRP A 36 -3.32 20.52 2.36
C TRP A 36 -3.03 22.00 2.16
N GLU A 37 -3.33 22.80 3.16
CA GLU A 37 -2.80 24.14 3.25
C GLU A 37 -1.37 24.06 3.80
N GLN A 38 -0.42 24.58 3.06
CA GLN A 38 0.99 24.57 3.40
C GLN A 38 1.64 25.86 2.89
N ASP A 39 2.24 26.63 3.79
CA ASP A 39 2.95 27.88 3.48
C ASP A 39 2.09 28.90 2.67
N GLY A 40 0.80 29.00 2.98
CA GLY A 40 -0.13 29.91 2.31
C GLY A 40 -0.61 29.44 0.92
N ALA A 41 -0.28 28.21 0.53
CA ALA A 41 -0.73 27.58 -0.70
C ALA A 41 -1.50 26.29 -0.41
N TYR A 42 -2.31 25.84 -1.37
CA TYR A 42 -2.99 24.55 -1.29
C TYR A 42 -2.26 23.53 -2.17
N ILE A 43 -1.71 22.49 -1.54
CA ILE A 43 -1.04 21.38 -2.23
C ILE A 43 -2.02 20.22 -2.35
N HIS A 44 -2.47 19.93 -3.56
CA HIS A 44 -3.29 18.77 -3.83
C HIS A 44 -2.42 17.57 -4.20
N ARG A 45 -2.44 16.53 -3.35
CA ARG A 45 -1.75 15.27 -3.57
C ARG A 45 -2.75 14.20 -4.00
N LYS A 46 -2.49 13.56 -5.14
CA LYS A 46 -3.22 12.39 -5.61
C LYS A 46 -2.24 11.35 -6.12
N GLY A 47 -2.27 10.17 -5.51
CA GLY A 47 -1.25 9.16 -5.77
C GLY A 47 0.10 9.48 -5.13
N ALA A 48 0.11 10.46 -4.23
CA ALA A 48 1.23 10.87 -3.40
C ALA A 48 0.75 11.19 -1.99
N THR A 49 1.65 11.11 -1.02
CA THR A 49 1.41 11.43 0.39
C THR A 49 2.38 12.50 0.86
N PRO A 50 2.05 13.29 1.90
CA PRO A 50 2.99 14.19 2.52
C PRO A 50 4.27 13.47 2.97
N SER A 51 5.41 14.14 2.85
CA SER A 51 6.74 13.64 3.20
C SER A 51 7.63 14.78 3.69
N GLY A 52 7.08 15.59 4.61
CA GLY A 52 7.81 16.63 5.33
C GLY A 52 8.93 16.03 6.18
N VAL A 53 9.80 16.89 6.74
CA VAL A 53 10.94 16.44 7.56
C VAL A 53 10.43 15.64 8.77
N GLY A 54 10.81 14.37 8.88
CA GLY A 54 10.42 13.47 9.97
C GLY A 54 8.98 12.99 9.91
N GLU A 55 8.20 13.36 8.91
CA GLU A 55 6.82 12.91 8.74
C GLU A 55 6.77 11.43 8.43
N ILE A 56 6.07 10.67 9.29
CA ILE A 56 5.97 9.23 9.17
C ILE A 56 4.84 8.87 8.20
N GLY A 57 5.16 8.01 7.25
CA GLY A 57 4.23 7.53 6.26
C GLY A 57 4.31 6.03 6.05
N ILE A 58 3.32 5.48 5.35
CA ILE A 58 3.28 4.10 4.92
C ILE A 58 3.19 4.05 3.39
N ILE A 59 4.01 3.22 2.77
CA ILE A 59 3.98 2.94 1.33
C ILE A 59 3.66 1.46 1.15
N PRO A 60 2.40 1.11 0.87
CA PRO A 60 1.99 -0.27 0.70
C PRO A 60 2.56 -0.86 -0.59
N GLY A 61 2.90 -2.14 -0.52
CA GLY A 61 3.15 -2.99 -1.66
C GLY A 61 1.87 -3.53 -2.30
N SER A 62 2.01 -4.60 -3.07
CA SER A 62 0.90 -5.37 -3.64
C SER A 62 0.69 -6.67 -2.85
N MET A 63 -0.19 -7.55 -3.33
CA MET A 63 -0.51 -8.82 -2.66
C MET A 63 0.67 -9.77 -2.44
N GLY A 64 1.77 -9.58 -3.11
CA GLY A 64 2.95 -10.46 -2.96
C GLY A 64 4.25 -9.70 -2.72
N THR A 65 4.18 -8.39 -2.44
CA THR A 65 5.37 -7.54 -2.28
C THR A 65 5.38 -6.82 -0.94
N ASN A 66 6.57 -6.38 -0.54
CA ASN A 66 6.76 -5.70 0.74
C ASN A 66 6.05 -4.34 0.80
N SER A 67 5.77 -3.89 2.02
CA SER A 67 5.32 -2.55 2.34
C SER A 67 6.38 -1.86 3.21
N TYR A 68 6.35 -0.53 3.25
CA TYR A 68 7.37 0.24 3.97
C TYR A 68 6.74 1.27 4.88
N VAL A 69 7.26 1.38 6.11
CA VAL A 69 7.13 2.58 6.92
C VAL A 69 8.33 3.46 6.63
N VAL A 70 8.08 4.72 6.37
CA VAL A 70 9.09 5.68 5.92
C VAL A 70 9.03 6.97 6.73
N ALA A 71 10.16 7.68 6.80
CA ALA A 71 10.23 9.05 7.29
C ALA A 71 10.53 9.99 6.13
N GLY A 72 9.75 11.05 5.98
CA GLY A 72 9.97 12.09 5.00
C GLY A 72 11.23 12.90 5.28
N LYS A 73 11.87 13.40 4.24
CA LYS A 73 13.07 14.28 4.31
C LYS A 73 12.78 15.72 3.94
N GLY A 74 11.53 16.07 3.63
CA GLY A 74 11.13 17.43 3.29
C GLY A 74 11.71 17.93 1.97
N ASN A 75 11.98 17.04 1.00
CA ASN A 75 12.56 17.42 -0.29
C ASN A 75 11.64 18.38 -1.03
N ILE A 76 12.09 19.61 -1.27
CA ILE A 76 11.33 20.66 -1.94
C ILE A 76 11.08 20.36 -3.42
N HIS A 77 11.99 19.64 -4.08
CA HIS A 77 11.84 19.27 -5.50
C HIS A 77 10.73 18.25 -5.71
N SER A 78 10.40 17.44 -4.69
CA SER A 78 9.23 16.57 -4.69
C SER A 78 7.99 17.24 -4.09
N ILE A 79 8.04 18.55 -3.82
CA ILE A 79 6.98 19.30 -3.12
C ILE A 79 6.66 18.63 -1.76
N GLN A 80 7.71 18.23 -1.04
CA GLN A 80 7.60 17.50 0.23
C GLN A 80 6.61 16.33 0.15
N SER A 81 6.70 15.55 -0.91
CA SER A 81 5.76 14.46 -1.19
C SER A 81 6.51 13.19 -1.56
N SER A 82 5.95 12.04 -1.17
CA SER A 82 6.41 10.71 -1.54
C SER A 82 5.33 9.95 -2.31
N SER A 83 5.69 8.84 -2.95
CA SER A 83 4.71 7.97 -3.59
C SER A 83 3.79 7.33 -2.54
N HIS A 84 2.52 7.11 -2.88
CA HIS A 84 1.58 6.40 -2.01
C HIS A 84 1.63 4.87 -2.15
N GLY A 85 2.44 4.35 -3.06
CA GLY A 85 2.59 2.93 -3.40
C GLY A 85 3.51 2.76 -4.60
N ALA A 86 3.64 1.54 -5.13
CA ALA A 86 4.51 1.25 -6.27
C ALA A 86 4.05 1.90 -7.59
N GLY A 87 2.77 2.18 -7.72
CA GLY A 87 2.17 2.60 -8.99
C GLY A 87 1.95 1.43 -9.95
N ARG A 88 0.88 1.50 -10.74
CA ARG A 88 0.51 0.45 -11.69
C ARG A 88 1.34 0.55 -12.97
N VAL A 89 1.65 -0.61 -13.56
CA VAL A 89 2.23 -0.71 -14.90
C VAL A 89 1.16 -0.88 -15.97
N SER A 90 -0.07 -1.26 -15.58
CA SER A 90 -1.18 -1.51 -16.50
C SER A 90 -2.54 -1.13 -15.88
N SER A 91 -3.55 -0.96 -16.75
CA SER A 91 -4.92 -0.78 -16.28
C SER A 91 -5.44 -2.03 -15.56
N ARG A 92 -6.49 -1.88 -14.74
CA ARG A 92 -7.13 -3.03 -14.05
C ARG A 92 -7.58 -4.11 -15.02
N THR A 93 -8.17 -3.72 -16.15
CA THR A 93 -8.63 -4.66 -17.18
C THR A 93 -7.46 -5.41 -17.82
N GLN A 94 -6.37 -4.72 -18.10
CA GLN A 94 -5.18 -5.32 -18.69
C GLN A 94 -4.49 -6.27 -17.70
N ALA A 95 -4.36 -5.87 -16.44
CA ALA A 95 -3.80 -6.70 -15.38
C ALA A 95 -4.56 -8.04 -15.23
N LYS A 96 -5.90 -7.99 -15.25
CA LYS A 96 -6.72 -9.22 -15.20
C LYS A 96 -6.50 -10.16 -16.39
N LYS A 97 -6.27 -9.60 -17.58
CA LYS A 97 -6.01 -10.39 -18.79
C LYS A 97 -4.62 -11.01 -18.83
N ASN A 98 -3.64 -10.28 -18.32
CA ASN A 98 -2.23 -10.66 -18.41
C ASN A 98 -1.72 -11.42 -17.16
N LEU A 99 -2.58 -11.71 -16.19
CA LEU A 99 -2.18 -12.41 -14.98
C LEU A 99 -1.63 -13.79 -15.28
N ASP A 100 -0.36 -14.00 -14.96
CA ASP A 100 0.22 -15.34 -14.84
C ASP A 100 -0.10 -15.90 -13.43
N ARG A 101 -1.11 -16.76 -13.39
CA ARG A 101 -1.59 -17.37 -12.14
C ARG A 101 -0.55 -18.32 -11.54
N THR A 102 0.21 -19.02 -12.38
CA THR A 102 1.24 -19.96 -11.92
C THR A 102 2.37 -19.23 -11.23
N ALA A 103 2.88 -18.16 -11.86
CA ALA A 103 3.92 -17.34 -11.28
C ALA A 103 3.46 -16.66 -9.98
N PHE A 104 2.19 -16.20 -9.91
CA PHE A 104 1.66 -15.63 -8.67
C PHE A 104 1.54 -16.68 -7.55
N LYS A 105 1.06 -17.88 -7.86
CA LYS A 105 0.99 -19.00 -6.90
C LYS A 105 2.37 -19.34 -6.34
N GLN A 106 3.36 -19.50 -7.21
CA GLN A 106 4.74 -19.76 -6.80
C GLN A 106 5.31 -18.66 -5.90
N LEU A 107 5.02 -17.38 -6.20
CA LEU A 107 5.43 -16.26 -5.37
C LEU A 107 4.84 -16.33 -3.96
N VAL A 108 3.55 -16.62 -3.86
CA VAL A 108 2.81 -16.70 -2.58
C VAL A 108 3.33 -17.87 -1.75
N GLU A 109 3.50 -19.05 -2.37
CA GLU A 109 4.04 -20.26 -1.71
C GLU A 109 5.49 -20.06 -1.26
N ALA A 110 6.36 -19.53 -2.10
CA ALA A 110 7.77 -19.31 -1.79
C ALA A 110 8.00 -18.31 -0.64
N ASN A 111 7.02 -17.45 -0.35
CA ASN A 111 7.10 -16.44 0.72
C ASN A 111 6.21 -16.76 1.93
N ASP A 112 5.58 -17.93 1.99
CA ASP A 112 4.63 -18.34 3.04
C ASP A 112 3.52 -17.28 3.24
N ILE A 113 2.90 -16.81 2.16
CA ILE A 113 1.83 -15.82 2.21
C ILE A 113 0.49 -16.51 2.20
N VAL A 114 -0.29 -16.34 3.26
CA VAL A 114 -1.69 -16.78 3.31
C VAL A 114 -2.56 -15.72 2.63
N THR A 115 -3.36 -16.13 1.64
CA THR A 115 -4.24 -15.21 0.91
C THR A 115 -5.71 -15.57 1.11
N ALA A 116 -6.56 -14.55 1.27
CA ALA A 116 -8.01 -14.68 1.24
C ALA A 116 -8.60 -13.63 0.31
N GLY A 117 -9.37 -14.06 -0.69
CA GLY A 117 -10.00 -13.16 -1.66
C GLY A 117 -9.02 -12.53 -2.65
N VAL A 118 -8.25 -13.34 -3.36
CA VAL A 118 -7.27 -12.84 -4.36
C VAL A 118 -7.95 -12.04 -5.47
N ALA A 119 -7.53 -10.80 -5.64
CA ALA A 119 -7.94 -9.94 -6.74
C ALA A 119 -6.87 -9.95 -7.85
N ALA A 120 -7.22 -10.44 -9.02
CA ALA A 120 -6.28 -10.59 -10.15
C ALA A 120 -5.59 -9.29 -10.58
N ASP A 121 -6.25 -8.16 -10.38
CA ASP A 121 -5.73 -6.83 -10.70
C ASP A 121 -4.95 -6.18 -9.55
N GLU A 122 -4.78 -6.84 -8.42
CA GLU A 122 -4.03 -6.36 -7.26
C GLU A 122 -2.77 -7.21 -6.97
N THR A 123 -2.43 -8.15 -7.85
CA THR A 123 -1.20 -8.94 -7.74
C THR A 123 0.04 -8.10 -8.06
N ASN A 124 1.22 -8.59 -7.67
CA ASN A 124 2.50 -7.93 -7.94
C ASN A 124 2.73 -7.61 -9.43
N GLN A 125 2.19 -8.41 -10.34
CA GLN A 125 2.34 -8.24 -11.79
C GLN A 125 1.63 -6.99 -12.34
N ALA A 126 0.68 -6.42 -11.59
CA ALA A 126 -0.03 -5.20 -11.96
C ALA A 126 0.72 -3.91 -11.61
N TYR A 127 1.79 -4.01 -10.82
CA TYR A 127 2.50 -2.90 -10.22
C TYR A 127 3.97 -2.85 -10.60
N LYS A 128 4.57 -1.67 -10.49
CA LYS A 128 6.03 -1.52 -10.58
C LYS A 128 6.69 -2.23 -9.39
N ASP A 129 7.98 -2.53 -9.53
CA ASP A 129 8.78 -3.05 -8.44
C ASP A 129 8.87 -2.03 -7.30
N ILE A 130 8.29 -2.37 -6.14
CA ILE A 130 8.26 -1.49 -4.97
C ILE A 130 9.66 -1.23 -4.42
N GLU A 131 10.56 -2.20 -4.48
CA GLU A 131 11.95 -2.05 -4.02
C GLU A 131 12.65 -0.95 -4.84
N ARG A 132 12.46 -0.98 -6.16
CA ARG A 132 13.00 0.05 -7.05
C ARG A 132 12.38 1.42 -6.80
N VAL A 133 11.07 1.49 -6.55
CA VAL A 133 10.36 2.74 -6.25
C VAL A 133 10.86 3.35 -4.94
N ILE A 134 11.08 2.54 -3.91
CA ILE A 134 11.64 3.01 -2.64
C ILE A 134 13.08 3.48 -2.84
N GLN A 135 13.92 2.68 -3.51
CA GLN A 135 15.33 3.03 -3.73
C GLN A 135 15.49 4.36 -4.45
N LEU A 136 14.73 4.61 -5.52
CA LEU A 136 14.75 5.89 -6.23
C LEU A 136 14.41 7.08 -5.33
N GLN A 137 13.41 6.93 -4.46
CA GLN A 137 13.05 8.00 -3.53
C GLN A 137 14.10 8.22 -2.44
N VAL A 138 14.84 7.19 -2.06
CA VAL A 138 16.01 7.31 -1.15
C VAL A 138 17.14 8.06 -1.85
N ASP A 139 17.47 7.67 -3.08
CA ASP A 139 18.54 8.27 -3.88
C ASP A 139 18.26 9.76 -4.14
N ASP A 140 16.99 10.10 -4.41
CA ASP A 140 16.55 11.50 -4.62
C ASP A 140 16.37 12.28 -3.31
N GLY A 141 16.63 11.68 -2.15
CA GLY A 141 16.51 12.36 -0.85
C GLY A 141 15.08 12.73 -0.48
N VAL A 142 14.09 11.97 -0.91
CA VAL A 142 12.66 12.21 -0.60
C VAL A 142 12.27 11.61 0.74
N LEU A 143 12.77 10.43 1.06
CA LEU A 143 12.43 9.68 2.26
C LEU A 143 13.57 8.80 2.76
N THR A 144 13.40 8.28 3.98
CA THR A 144 14.24 7.22 4.57
C THR A 144 13.34 6.07 5.00
N PRO A 145 13.56 4.83 4.55
CA PRO A 145 12.84 3.66 5.05
C PRO A 145 13.18 3.41 6.52
N ILE A 146 12.15 3.20 7.36
CA ILE A 146 12.30 2.88 8.79
C ILE A 146 12.10 1.39 9.00
N PHE A 147 11.00 0.85 8.43
CA PHE A 147 10.68 -0.57 8.50
C PHE A 147 10.27 -1.10 7.13
N LYS A 148 10.71 -2.32 6.85
CA LYS A 148 10.25 -3.15 5.75
C LYS A 148 9.31 -4.21 6.31
N MET A 149 8.07 -4.23 5.85
CA MET A 149 7.06 -5.18 6.26
C MET A 149 6.88 -6.25 5.17
N ILE A 150 7.18 -7.50 5.53
CA ILE A 150 7.03 -8.65 4.64
C ILE A 150 5.60 -9.18 4.80
N PRO A 151 4.80 -9.30 3.73
CA PRO A 151 3.44 -9.81 3.84
C PRO A 151 3.46 -11.28 4.27
N LYS A 152 2.61 -11.64 5.23
CA LYS A 152 2.37 -13.03 5.65
C LYS A 152 0.90 -13.40 5.52
N ILE A 153 0.01 -12.42 5.65
CA ILE A 153 -1.43 -12.60 5.46
C ILE A 153 -1.94 -11.44 4.60
N VAL A 154 -2.65 -11.76 3.53
CA VAL A 154 -3.28 -10.78 2.65
C VAL A 154 -4.76 -11.09 2.50
N ILE A 155 -5.61 -10.17 2.93
CA ILE A 155 -7.07 -10.31 2.89
C ILE A 155 -7.65 -9.23 1.97
N MET A 156 -8.45 -9.65 0.99
CA MET A 156 -9.11 -8.73 0.06
C MET A 156 -10.63 -8.72 0.31
N GLY A 157 -11.23 -7.53 0.27
CA GLY A 157 -12.63 -7.31 0.68
C GLY A 157 -13.72 -8.04 -0.12
N ASN A 158 -13.37 -8.82 -1.14
CA ASN A 158 -14.29 -9.66 -1.92
C ASN A 158 -14.19 -11.15 -1.60
N ALA A 159 -13.50 -11.52 -0.52
CA ALA A 159 -13.26 -12.92 -0.13
C ALA A 159 -14.56 -13.76 -0.04
N ASN A 160 -15.68 -13.14 0.30
CA ASN A 160 -16.96 -13.84 0.55
C ASN A 160 -17.97 -13.77 -0.61
N LYS A 161 -17.69 -13.09 -1.71
CA LYS A 161 -18.60 -13.05 -2.87
C LYS A 161 -18.16 -14.05 -3.93
N ARG A 162 -18.66 -15.30 -3.82
CA ARG A 162 -18.42 -16.45 -4.71
C ARG A 162 -16.95 -16.81 -4.77
N GLY A 163 -16.58 -17.97 -4.19
CA GLY A 163 -15.20 -18.47 -4.19
C GLY A 163 -14.50 -18.11 -5.52
N ASN A 164 -13.61 -17.14 -5.47
CA ASN A 164 -12.87 -16.72 -6.63
C ASN A 164 -12.11 -17.96 -7.14
N GLU A 165 -12.09 -18.16 -8.45
CA GLU A 165 -11.32 -19.25 -9.08
C GLU A 165 -9.86 -19.29 -8.60
N LEU A 166 -9.33 -18.14 -8.10
CA LEU A 166 -7.99 -18.03 -7.55
C LEU A 166 -7.86 -18.57 -6.12
N ASP A 167 -8.91 -18.47 -5.29
CA ASP A 167 -8.91 -19.08 -3.95
C ASP A 167 -8.83 -20.61 -4.03
N ARG A 168 -9.32 -21.20 -5.14
CA ARG A 168 -9.19 -22.64 -5.44
C ARG A 168 -7.80 -23.06 -5.94
N VAL A 169 -6.95 -22.11 -6.31
CA VAL A 169 -5.60 -22.37 -6.82
C VAL A 169 -4.57 -22.38 -5.68
N VAL A 170 -4.90 -21.80 -4.53
CA VAL A 170 -4.02 -21.67 -3.36
C VAL A 170 -4.46 -22.60 -2.21
N SER A 171 -5.64 -23.23 -2.31
CA SER A 171 -6.08 -24.32 -1.43
C SER A 171 -5.73 -25.68 -2.05
#